data_76205ae60196e958d62fdc39664ee8bb
#
_entry.id   76205ae60196e958d62fdc39664ee8bb
#
_cell.length_a   1.000
_cell.length_b   1.000
_cell.length_c   1.000
_cell.angle_alpha   90.00
_cell.angle_beta   90.00
_cell.angle_gamma   90.00
#
_symmetry.space_group_name_H-M   'P 1'
#
loop_
_entity.id
_entity.type
_entity.pdbx_description
1 polymer ?
#
loop_
_entity_poly.entity_id
_entity_poly.type
_entity_poly.pdbx_seq_one_letter_code
_entity_poly.pdbx_strand_id
1 'polypeptide(L)'
;NVTVTANYTAKSGSGNKTNKSTGSGNSTNSNSNRRPNSTTTGNVSGGRTTVVIDKNGLSNTSVVSATVNGSSDNFVIKITESASASEEVVKALMAEYGNDISAIKYFPMDISLYDSTGNNKITDTTGLSISITLPIPDSLITYAGNNKVAGVVNSKLDKLTPKFSTISGVSCICL
;
A
#
# COMPACT_ATOMS: atom_id res chain seq x y z
N ASN A 1 -16.95 -10.24 10.57
CA ASN A 1 -16.56 -9.17 9.65
C ASN A 1 -15.04 -9.11 9.54
N VAL A 2 -14.54 -9.22 8.36
CA VAL A 2 -13.11 -9.19 8.09
C VAL A 2 -12.79 -7.90 7.37
N THR A 3 -11.82 -7.16 7.88
CA THR A 3 -11.41 -5.87 7.30
C THR A 3 -9.96 -5.95 6.90
N VAL A 4 -9.68 -5.71 5.63
CA VAL A 4 -8.35 -5.43 5.12
C VAL A 4 -8.22 -3.92 5.07
N THR A 5 -7.24 -3.37 5.75
CA THR A 5 -7.05 -1.93 5.82
C THR A 5 -5.76 -1.55 5.12
N ALA A 6 -5.88 -0.76 4.07
CA ALA A 6 -4.76 -0.08 3.44
C ALA A 6 -4.74 1.36 3.92
N ASN A 7 -3.62 1.82 4.46
CA ASN A 7 -3.46 3.22 4.86
C ASN A 7 -2.91 4.01 3.67
N TYR A 8 -3.76 4.82 3.08
CA TYR A 8 -3.39 5.76 2.02
C TYR A 8 -3.57 7.18 2.56
N THR A 9 -2.47 7.90 2.74
CA THR A 9 -2.53 9.29 3.15
C THR A 9 -2.50 10.19 1.93
N ALA A 10 -3.65 10.51 1.38
CA ALA A 10 -3.79 11.64 0.47
C ALA A 10 -3.88 12.91 1.31
N LYS A 11 -2.82 13.72 1.34
CA LYS A 11 -2.85 15.03 1.96
C LYS A 11 -3.04 16.07 0.86
N SER A 12 -4.23 16.61 0.74
CA SER A 12 -4.43 17.86 0.03
C SER A 12 -3.88 19.00 0.92
N GLY A 13 -2.84 19.66 0.49
CA GLY A 13 -2.24 20.74 1.24
C GLY A 13 -1.39 21.62 0.34
N SER A 14 -1.88 22.82 0.12
CA SER A 14 -1.28 23.98 -0.53
C SER A 14 0.21 24.17 -0.26
N GLY A 15 0.97 24.28 -1.34
CA GLY A 15 2.11 25.15 -1.62
C GLY A 15 3.28 25.26 -0.63
N ASN A 16 4.44 24.87 -1.04
CA ASN A 16 5.50 25.82 -1.37
C ASN A 16 6.72 25.11 -2.01
N LYS A 17 7.15 25.65 -3.15
CA LYS A 17 8.39 25.23 -3.83
C LYS A 17 9.57 25.86 -3.12
N THR A 18 10.59 25.09 -2.79
CA THR A 18 11.97 25.59 -2.82
C THR A 18 12.94 24.48 -3.23
N ASN A 19 13.65 24.76 -4.29
CA ASN A 19 14.81 24.05 -4.80
C ASN A 19 16.00 24.14 -3.83
N LYS A 20 16.81 23.07 -3.75
CA LYS A 20 18.28 23.11 -3.96
C LYS A 20 18.92 21.80 -3.52
N SER A 21 19.45 21.04 -4.45
CA SER A 21 20.81 20.89 -4.93
C SER A 21 21.84 20.28 -3.95
N THR A 22 22.40 19.17 -4.42
CA THR A 22 23.77 18.62 -4.32
C THR A 22 24.31 18.16 -2.97
N GLY A 23 24.82 16.93 -2.98
CA GLY A 23 25.77 16.41 -2.04
C GLY A 23 26.00 14.91 -2.19
N SER A 24 27.04 14.57 -2.92
CA SER A 24 27.66 13.24 -3.03
C SER A 24 28.21 12.78 -1.69
N GLY A 25 28.13 11.48 -1.38
CA GLY A 25 28.82 10.90 -0.22
C GLY A 25 28.52 9.42 -0.02
N ASN A 26 29.32 8.65 -0.58
CA ASN A 26 29.89 7.35 -0.35
C ASN A 26 29.45 6.51 0.87
N SER A 27 29.02 5.29 0.52
CA SER A 27 29.29 3.96 1.09
C SER A 27 29.47 3.79 2.60
N THR A 28 28.69 2.91 3.19
CA THR A 28 29.22 1.69 3.84
C THR A 28 28.17 0.61 4.00
N ASN A 29 28.58 -0.54 3.66
CA ASN A 29 28.06 -1.88 3.73
C ASN A 29 27.47 -2.24 5.09
N SER A 30 26.22 -2.71 5.12
CA SER A 30 25.73 -3.57 6.19
C SER A 30 24.83 -4.63 5.62
N ASN A 31 25.37 -5.79 5.61
CA ASN A 31 24.82 -7.06 5.18
C ASN A 31 23.62 -7.44 6.08
N SER A 32 22.42 -7.32 5.60
CA SER A 32 21.31 -8.11 6.12
C SER A 32 20.54 -8.68 4.93
N ASN A 33 20.71 -9.98 4.75
CA ASN A 33 20.07 -10.80 3.73
C ASN A 33 18.56 -10.89 3.96
N ARG A 34 17.83 -9.82 3.65
CA ARG A 34 16.41 -9.86 3.30
C ARG A 34 16.28 -9.12 1.99
N ARG A 35 16.23 -9.88 0.90
CA ARG A 35 15.82 -9.31 -0.38
C ARG A 35 14.35 -8.92 -0.25
N PRO A 36 13.99 -7.63 -0.37
CA PRO A 36 12.60 -7.27 -0.58
C PRO A 36 12.13 -7.91 -1.88
N ASN A 37 10.99 -8.57 -1.83
CA ASN A 37 10.40 -9.21 -2.99
C ASN A 37 9.88 -8.09 -3.91
N SER A 38 10.67 -7.70 -4.92
CA SER A 38 10.28 -6.66 -5.85
C SER A 38 9.61 -7.28 -7.07
N THR A 39 8.36 -6.94 -7.31
CA THR A 39 7.61 -7.32 -8.50
C THR A 39 7.49 -6.11 -9.42
N THR A 40 7.93 -6.26 -10.66
CA THR A 40 7.80 -5.21 -11.66
C THR A 40 6.60 -5.50 -12.54
N THR A 41 5.67 -4.59 -12.64
CA THR A 41 4.49 -4.74 -13.50
C THR A 41 4.37 -3.64 -14.55
N GLY A 42 3.99 -4.10 -15.64
CA GLY A 42 3.93 -3.67 -16.99
C GLY A 42 3.39 -2.30 -17.38
N ASN A 43 3.69 -1.97 -18.65
CA ASN A 43 3.36 -0.76 -19.38
C ASN A 43 1.86 -0.61 -19.65
N VAL A 44 1.33 0.50 -19.23
CA VAL A 44 0.25 1.21 -19.90
C VAL A 44 0.75 2.62 -20.15
N SER A 45 0.21 3.40 -21.08
CA SER A 45 0.71 4.70 -21.57
C SER A 45 0.97 5.73 -20.45
N GLY A 46 1.87 5.40 -19.55
CA GLY A 46 2.36 6.09 -18.37
C GLY A 46 3.73 5.52 -18.02
N GLY A 47 4.40 6.08 -17.04
CA GLY A 47 5.67 5.60 -16.54
C GLY A 47 5.58 4.19 -15.93
N ARG A 48 6.73 3.57 -15.74
CA ARG A 48 6.83 2.24 -15.14
C ARG A 48 6.57 2.30 -13.64
N THR A 49 5.72 1.42 -13.13
CA THR A 49 5.49 1.27 -11.69
C THR A 49 6.15 -0.01 -11.18
N THR A 50 6.97 0.11 -10.13
CA THR A 50 7.58 -1.02 -9.43
C THR A 50 6.90 -1.18 -8.07
N VAL A 51 6.55 -2.39 -7.68
CA VAL A 51 6.00 -2.68 -6.35
C VAL A 51 7.04 -3.40 -5.52
N VAL A 52 7.29 -2.90 -4.32
CA VAL A 52 8.16 -3.50 -3.30
C VAL A 52 7.31 -3.91 -2.13
N ILE A 53 7.38 -5.20 -1.76
CA ILE A 53 6.60 -5.75 -0.66
C ILE A 53 7.56 -6.15 0.46
N ASP A 54 7.39 -5.51 1.61
CA ASP A 54 8.07 -5.84 2.87
C ASP A 54 7.01 -5.98 3.97
N LYS A 55 6.08 -6.92 3.73
CA LYS A 55 4.98 -7.23 4.63
C LYS A 55 4.80 -8.73 4.70
N ASN A 56 4.88 -9.29 5.90
CA ASN A 56 4.58 -10.70 6.15
C ASN A 56 3.08 -10.99 6.02
N GLY A 57 2.72 -12.23 5.69
CA GLY A 57 1.33 -12.67 5.58
C GLY A 57 0.66 -12.32 4.23
N LEU A 58 1.46 -11.94 3.24
CA LEU A 58 1.06 -11.85 1.83
C LEU A 58 1.81 -12.93 1.04
N SER A 59 1.20 -14.10 0.91
CA SER A 59 1.66 -15.16 -0.01
C SER A 59 1.23 -14.85 -1.45
N ASN A 60 1.81 -15.56 -2.43
CA ASN A 60 1.44 -15.43 -3.84
C ASN A 60 1.66 -14.01 -4.42
N THR A 61 2.76 -13.37 -4.03
CA THR A 61 3.11 -12.02 -4.49
C THR A 61 3.31 -11.90 -6.00
N SER A 62 3.36 -13.01 -6.73
CA SER A 62 3.43 -13.03 -8.21
C SER A 62 2.21 -12.42 -8.90
N VAL A 63 1.06 -12.33 -8.22
CA VAL A 63 -0.15 -11.70 -8.75
C VAL A 63 -0.23 -10.19 -8.45
N VAL A 64 0.72 -9.68 -7.66
CA VAL A 64 0.73 -8.25 -7.30
C VAL A 64 1.04 -7.42 -8.54
N SER A 65 0.20 -6.41 -8.76
CA SER A 65 0.39 -5.44 -9.82
C SER A 65 -0.06 -4.06 -9.37
N ALA A 66 0.55 -3.03 -9.94
CA ALA A 66 0.13 -1.67 -9.72
C ALA A 66 0.35 -0.81 -10.95
N THR A 67 -0.52 0.18 -11.11
CA THR A 67 -0.44 1.18 -12.18
C THR A 67 -0.68 2.55 -11.59
N VAL A 68 0.15 3.52 -11.97
CA VAL A 68 -0.04 4.93 -11.67
C VAL A 68 -0.30 5.64 -12.99
N ASN A 69 -1.49 6.22 -13.13
CA ASN A 69 -1.89 7.02 -14.29
C ASN A 69 -1.88 8.50 -13.93
N GLY A 70 -1.79 9.37 -14.93
CA GLY A 70 -1.78 10.83 -14.75
C GLY A 70 -0.38 11.44 -14.78
N SER A 71 0.68 10.61 -14.91
CA SER A 71 2.05 11.07 -15.13
C SER A 71 2.78 10.08 -16.05
N SER A 72 3.79 10.56 -16.75
CA SER A 72 4.75 9.73 -17.50
C SER A 72 5.95 9.29 -16.65
N ASP A 73 6.02 9.70 -15.41
CA ASP A 73 7.13 9.37 -14.51
C ASP A 73 7.10 7.91 -14.09
N ASN A 74 8.25 7.41 -13.69
CA ASN A 74 8.37 6.11 -13.06
C ASN A 74 8.13 6.24 -11.55
N PHE A 75 7.46 5.24 -10.97
CA PHE A 75 7.11 5.23 -9.56
C PHE A 75 7.50 3.93 -8.88
N VAL A 76 7.69 4.01 -7.56
CA VAL A 76 7.82 2.85 -6.68
C VAL A 76 6.70 2.90 -5.66
N ILE A 77 5.93 1.81 -5.57
CA ILE A 77 4.95 1.60 -4.50
C ILE A 77 5.56 0.64 -3.49
N LYS A 78 5.60 1.06 -2.23
CA LYS A 78 6.04 0.20 -1.13
C LYS A 78 4.84 -0.23 -0.29
N ILE A 79 4.76 -1.53 -0.04
CA ILE A 79 3.78 -2.14 0.85
C ILE A 79 4.56 -2.69 2.04
N THR A 80 4.39 -2.05 3.19
CA THR A 80 5.24 -2.30 4.35
C THR A 80 4.42 -2.57 5.61
N GLU A 81 5.10 -3.08 6.62
CA GLU A 81 4.61 -3.15 7.97
C GLU A 81 5.07 -1.92 8.75
N SER A 82 4.15 -1.27 9.46
CA SER A 82 4.45 -0.12 10.28
C SER A 82 3.67 -0.23 11.58
N ALA A 83 4.36 -0.09 12.71
CA ALA A 83 3.72 -0.11 14.02
C ALA A 83 2.71 1.03 14.16
N SER A 84 3.07 2.22 13.69
CA SER A 84 2.18 3.39 13.72
C SER A 84 0.94 3.20 12.83
N ALA A 85 1.10 2.60 11.64
CA ALA A 85 -0.05 2.28 10.79
C ALA A 85 -0.96 1.24 11.45
N SER A 86 -0.40 0.24 12.12
CA SER A 86 -1.17 -0.76 12.86
C SER A 86 -1.95 -0.14 14.01
N GLU A 87 -1.36 0.78 14.78
CA GLU A 87 -2.03 1.52 15.85
C GLU A 87 -3.18 2.39 15.32
N GLU A 88 -2.98 3.10 14.22
CA GLU A 88 -4.02 3.91 13.59
C GLU A 88 -5.19 3.05 13.09
N VAL A 89 -4.92 1.87 12.55
CA VAL A 89 -5.95 0.90 12.17
C VAL A 89 -6.76 0.45 13.37
N VAL A 90 -6.11 0.10 14.49
CA VAL A 90 -6.79 -0.30 15.72
C VAL A 90 -7.68 0.83 16.25
N LYS A 91 -7.16 2.06 16.31
CA LYS A 91 -7.95 3.23 16.74
C LYS A 91 -9.17 3.45 15.84
N ALA A 92 -8.99 3.35 14.52
CA ALA A 92 -10.09 3.51 13.57
C ALA A 92 -11.15 2.40 13.67
N LEU A 93 -10.73 1.15 13.91
CA LEU A 93 -11.64 0.04 14.16
C LEU A 93 -12.43 0.24 15.47
N MET A 94 -11.77 0.66 16.53
CA MET A 94 -12.43 0.96 17.80
C MET A 94 -13.42 2.11 17.68
N ALA A 95 -13.07 3.14 16.92
CA ALA A 95 -13.97 4.27 16.67
C ALA A 95 -15.24 3.86 15.90
N GLU A 96 -15.13 2.89 14.97
CA GLU A 96 -16.26 2.43 14.15
C GLU A 96 -17.11 1.36 14.85
N TYR A 97 -16.46 0.40 15.54
CA TYR A 97 -17.12 -0.81 16.05
C TYR A 97 -17.16 -0.90 17.58
N GLY A 98 -16.63 0.07 18.30
CA GLY A 98 -16.52 0.08 19.74
C GLY A 98 -15.21 -0.51 20.26
N ASN A 99 -15.02 -0.46 21.57
CA ASN A 99 -13.75 -0.82 22.20
C ASN A 99 -13.40 -2.32 22.12
N ASP A 100 -14.38 -3.18 21.91
CA ASP A 100 -14.15 -4.63 21.75
C ASP A 100 -14.11 -5.00 20.26
N ILE A 101 -12.91 -5.09 19.71
CA ILE A 101 -12.65 -5.53 18.34
C ILE A 101 -12.11 -6.96 18.25
N SER A 102 -12.19 -7.74 19.34
CA SER A 102 -11.63 -9.10 19.40
C SER A 102 -12.21 -10.07 18.36
N ALA A 103 -13.47 -9.86 17.97
CA ALA A 103 -14.14 -10.64 16.94
C ALA A 103 -13.78 -10.20 15.49
N ILE A 104 -13.03 -9.10 15.34
CA ILE A 104 -12.66 -8.57 14.03
C ILE A 104 -11.28 -9.10 13.64
N LYS A 105 -11.19 -9.81 12.51
CA LYS A 105 -9.91 -10.13 11.89
C LYS A 105 -9.53 -9.01 10.95
N TYR A 106 -8.31 -8.50 11.06
CA TYR A 106 -7.81 -7.41 10.22
C TYR A 106 -6.36 -7.63 9.83
N PHE A 107 -5.96 -7.00 8.75
CA PHE A 107 -4.60 -7.04 8.23
C PHE A 107 -4.16 -5.63 7.87
N PRO A 108 -3.39 -4.96 8.74
CA PRO A 108 -2.92 -3.61 8.51
C PRO A 108 -1.72 -3.63 7.56
N MET A 109 -1.66 -2.66 6.65
CA MET A 109 -0.51 -2.44 5.79
C MET A 109 -0.37 -0.94 5.48
N ASP A 110 0.87 -0.49 5.31
CA ASP A 110 1.18 0.84 4.80
C ASP A 110 1.50 0.71 3.30
N ILE A 111 0.74 1.42 2.49
CA ILE A 111 0.95 1.52 1.05
C ILE A 111 1.36 2.94 0.74
N SER A 112 2.60 3.12 0.29
CA SER A 112 3.18 4.44 0.07
C SER A 112 3.76 4.55 -1.34
N LEU A 113 3.54 5.71 -1.98
CA LEU A 113 4.07 6.06 -3.30
C LEU A 113 5.40 6.79 -3.15
N TYR A 114 6.36 6.44 -4.00
CA TYR A 114 7.68 7.04 -4.06
C TYR A 114 8.04 7.39 -5.50
N ASP A 115 9.02 8.28 -5.65
CA ASP A 115 9.65 8.56 -6.94
C ASP A 115 10.34 7.32 -7.54
N SER A 116 10.90 7.46 -8.73
CA SER A 116 11.58 6.38 -9.46
C SER A 116 12.77 5.78 -8.70
N THR A 117 13.38 6.53 -7.77
CA THR A 117 14.50 6.05 -6.94
C THR A 117 14.03 5.23 -5.74
N GLY A 118 12.75 5.35 -5.37
CA GLY A 118 12.19 4.74 -4.18
C GLY A 118 12.62 5.40 -2.87
N ASN A 119 13.24 6.57 -2.90
CA ASN A 119 13.77 7.24 -1.72
C ASN A 119 12.90 8.41 -1.25
N ASN A 120 12.24 9.10 -2.18
CA ASN A 120 11.43 10.26 -1.85
C ASN A 120 9.94 9.88 -1.88
N LYS A 121 9.31 9.90 -0.72
CA LYS A 121 7.87 9.64 -0.61
C LYS A 121 7.08 10.77 -1.27
N ILE A 122 6.16 10.40 -2.15
CA ILE A 122 5.25 11.33 -2.81
C ILE A 122 4.01 11.46 -1.91
N THR A 123 3.78 12.67 -1.41
CA THR A 123 2.65 12.99 -0.54
C THR A 123 1.54 13.74 -1.26
N ASP A 124 1.86 14.42 -2.36
CA ASP A 124 0.88 15.05 -3.23
C ASP A 124 0.63 14.13 -4.44
N THR A 125 -0.54 13.54 -4.46
CA THR A 125 -1.00 12.65 -5.53
C THR A 125 -2.09 13.28 -6.38
N THR A 126 -2.21 14.60 -6.34
CA THR A 126 -3.19 15.33 -7.15
C THR A 126 -2.98 15.04 -8.64
N GLY A 127 -4.04 14.65 -9.33
CA GLY A 127 -3.99 14.27 -10.74
C GLY A 127 -3.48 12.86 -11.03
N LEU A 128 -3.05 12.11 -10.01
CA LEU A 128 -2.69 10.71 -10.15
C LEU A 128 -3.89 9.80 -9.85
N SER A 129 -3.99 8.71 -10.62
CA SER A 129 -4.90 7.60 -10.34
C SER A 129 -4.07 6.35 -10.14
N ILE A 130 -4.23 5.71 -8.98
CA ILE A 130 -3.45 4.55 -8.59
C ILE A 130 -4.38 3.35 -8.51
N SER A 131 -4.02 2.29 -9.22
CA SER A 131 -4.70 1.00 -9.12
C SER A 131 -3.71 -0.05 -8.63
N ILE A 132 -4.12 -0.86 -7.66
CA ILE A 132 -3.27 -1.89 -7.06
C ILE A 132 -4.05 -3.20 -6.99
N THR A 133 -3.44 -4.29 -7.42
CA THR A 133 -3.94 -5.65 -7.22
C THR A 133 -3.07 -6.36 -6.19
N LEU A 134 -3.70 -6.92 -5.17
CA LEU A 134 -3.03 -7.64 -4.09
C LEU A 134 -3.69 -9.01 -3.88
N PRO A 135 -2.94 -10.05 -3.49
CA PRO A 135 -3.54 -11.28 -2.98
C PRO A 135 -4.30 -10.98 -1.68
N ILE A 136 -5.35 -11.74 -1.41
CA ILE A 136 -5.99 -11.70 -0.09
C ILE A 136 -4.95 -12.19 0.93
N PRO A 137 -4.74 -11.46 2.04
CA PRO A 137 -3.81 -11.87 3.09
C PRO A 137 -4.10 -13.28 3.61
N ASP A 138 -3.05 -14.03 3.93
CA ASP A 138 -3.15 -15.43 4.32
C ASP A 138 -4.09 -15.66 5.51
N SER A 139 -4.08 -14.74 6.48
CA SER A 139 -4.95 -14.80 7.65
C SER A 139 -6.43 -14.54 7.35
N LEU A 140 -6.74 -14.02 6.16
CA LEU A 140 -8.08 -13.60 5.75
C LEU A 140 -8.66 -14.45 4.61
N ILE A 141 -7.89 -15.38 4.06
CA ILE A 141 -8.29 -16.15 2.87
C ILE A 141 -9.54 -17.00 3.10
N THR A 142 -9.72 -17.54 4.30
CA THR A 142 -10.90 -18.31 4.69
C THR A 142 -12.19 -17.48 4.77
N TYR A 143 -12.05 -16.16 4.77
CA TYR A 143 -13.16 -15.21 4.87
C TYR A 143 -13.39 -14.45 3.56
N ALA A 144 -12.89 -14.97 2.43
CA ALA A 144 -12.83 -14.25 1.15
C ALA A 144 -14.15 -13.58 0.73
N GLY A 145 -15.31 -14.19 1.01
CA GLY A 145 -16.62 -13.63 0.70
C GLY A 145 -17.07 -12.46 1.58
N ASN A 146 -16.37 -12.21 2.70
CA ASN A 146 -16.74 -11.18 3.69
C ASN A 146 -15.66 -10.12 3.89
N ASN A 147 -14.62 -10.14 3.08
CA ASN A 147 -13.54 -9.17 3.16
C ASN A 147 -14.03 -7.76 2.80
N LYS A 148 -13.57 -6.79 3.56
CA LYS A 148 -13.78 -5.37 3.30
C LYS A 148 -12.44 -4.68 3.27
N VAL A 149 -12.36 -3.59 2.54
CA VAL A 149 -11.17 -2.75 2.47
C VAL A 149 -11.52 -1.35 2.91
N ALA A 150 -10.64 -0.76 3.68
CA ALA A 150 -10.77 0.64 4.09
C ALA A 150 -9.39 1.29 4.15
N GLY A 151 -9.33 2.55 3.79
CA GLY A 151 -8.26 3.45 4.17
C GLY A 151 -8.43 3.90 5.62
N VAL A 152 -7.36 4.38 6.25
CA VAL A 152 -7.42 5.05 7.55
C VAL A 152 -6.98 6.49 7.37
N VAL A 153 -7.87 7.41 7.70
CA VAL A 153 -7.61 8.85 7.63
C VAL A 153 -8.04 9.47 8.97
N ASN A 154 -7.10 10.11 9.66
CA ASN A 154 -7.37 10.75 10.97
C ASN A 154 -8.07 9.79 11.94
N SER A 155 -7.54 8.57 12.08
CA SER A 155 -8.08 7.51 12.95
C SER A 155 -9.54 7.12 12.65
N LYS A 156 -9.99 7.29 11.41
CA LYS A 156 -11.32 6.88 10.94
C LYS A 156 -11.18 5.98 9.72
N LEU A 157 -12.12 5.03 9.58
CA LEU A 157 -12.19 4.18 8.41
C LEU A 157 -12.82 4.94 7.23
N ASP A 158 -12.09 5.00 6.13
CA ASP A 158 -12.59 5.39 4.81
C ASP A 158 -12.88 4.12 4.02
N LYS A 159 -14.15 3.73 3.94
CA LYS A 159 -14.59 2.45 3.35
C LYS A 159 -14.43 2.51 1.83
N LEU A 160 -13.59 1.63 1.32
CA LEU A 160 -13.37 1.48 -0.12
C LEU A 160 -14.30 0.42 -0.70
N THR A 161 -14.50 0.49 -2.01
CA THR A 161 -15.28 -0.49 -2.77
C THR A 161 -14.33 -1.28 -3.68
N PRO A 162 -13.63 -2.29 -3.16
CA PRO A 162 -12.69 -3.07 -3.95
C PRO A 162 -13.43 -3.98 -4.91
N LYS A 163 -12.74 -4.36 -5.99
CA LYS A 163 -13.15 -5.49 -6.82
C LYS A 163 -12.39 -6.73 -6.37
N PHE A 164 -13.10 -7.83 -6.20
CA PHE A 164 -12.49 -9.14 -5.94
C PHE A 164 -12.38 -9.92 -7.24
N SER A 165 -11.26 -10.58 -7.45
CA SER A 165 -10.98 -11.37 -8.65
C SER A 165 -10.13 -12.58 -8.30
N THR A 166 -10.00 -13.50 -9.25
CA THR A 166 -9.07 -14.63 -9.15
C THR A 166 -8.10 -14.54 -10.31
N ILE A 167 -6.81 -14.49 -10.00
CA ILE A 167 -5.72 -14.42 -10.98
C ILE A 167 -4.82 -15.63 -10.75
N SER A 168 -4.68 -16.48 -11.78
CA SER A 168 -3.88 -17.71 -11.69
C SER A 168 -4.22 -18.59 -10.47
N GLY A 169 -5.51 -18.66 -10.12
CA GLY A 169 -5.98 -19.45 -8.97
C GLY A 169 -5.85 -18.76 -7.62
N VAL A 170 -5.30 -17.54 -7.58
CA VAL A 170 -5.15 -16.74 -6.36
C VAL A 170 -6.28 -15.74 -6.23
N SER A 171 -6.95 -15.71 -5.08
CA SER A 171 -7.96 -14.70 -4.78
C SER A 171 -7.30 -13.35 -4.51
N CYS A 172 -7.74 -12.33 -5.24
CA CYS A 172 -7.13 -11.01 -5.24
C CYS A 172 -8.13 -9.90 -4.92
N ILE A 173 -7.60 -8.81 -4.42
CA ILE A 173 -8.28 -7.53 -4.19
C ILE A 173 -7.70 -6.52 -5.19
N CYS A 174 -8.60 -5.83 -5.92
CA CYS A 174 -8.23 -4.73 -6.81
C CYS A 174 -8.78 -3.41 -6.22
N LEU A 175 -7.87 -2.48 -5.99
CA LEU A 175 -8.10 -1.15 -5.43
C LEU A 175 -7.94 -0.07 -6.49
#